data_b37886391203058d3d706d3a131ab9d5
#
_entry.id   b37886391203058d3d706d3a131ab9d5
#
_cell.length_a   1.000
_cell.length_b   1.000
_cell.length_c   1.000
_cell.angle_alpha   90.00
_cell.angle_beta   90.00
_cell.angle_gamma   90.00
#
_symmetry.space_group_name_H-M   'P 1'
#
loop_
_entity.id
_entity.type
_entity.pdbx_description
1 polymer ?
#
loop_
_entity_poly.entity_id
_entity_poly.type
_entity_poly.pdbx_seq_one_letter_code
_entity_poly.pdbx_strand_id
1 'polypeptide(L)'
;VEWSCLEDAKRALDENKTYETWQQGFLQIFEAVQDNKPFILNVYRCVHREQVEKYLQPLVDRLLLDVINEEAGEMKVRDEDKQFIAQIYSYIFIGLMLDWIKDDMREDPQQIVDRLAKLIKGSVSAALSRFQF
;
A
#
# COMPACT_ATOMS: atom_id res chain seq x y z
N VAL A 1 6.94 -5.36 -19.60
CA VAL A 1 5.57 -5.25 -19.11
C VAL A 1 5.52 -5.14 -17.59
N GLU A 2 6.14 -6.08 -16.89
CA GLU A 2 6.26 -6.02 -15.43
C GLU A 2 6.94 -4.74 -14.97
N TRP A 3 8.01 -4.38 -15.66
CA TRP A 3 8.80 -3.21 -15.35
C TRP A 3 8.01 -1.92 -15.50
N SER A 4 7.16 -1.85 -16.53
CA SER A 4 6.35 -0.67 -16.78
C SER A 4 5.40 -0.41 -15.62
N CYS A 5 4.70 -1.44 -15.17
CA CYS A 5 3.77 -1.33 -14.04
C CYS A 5 4.48 -0.92 -12.76
N LEU A 6 5.61 -1.55 -12.45
CA LEU A 6 6.37 -1.29 -11.25
C LEU A 6 6.95 0.13 -11.27
N GLU A 7 7.51 0.55 -12.40
CA GLU A 7 8.07 1.88 -12.53
C GLU A 7 7.02 2.97 -12.42
N ASP A 8 5.85 2.75 -13.04
CA ASP A 8 4.75 3.71 -12.97
C ASP A 8 4.26 3.85 -11.54
N ALA A 9 4.13 2.74 -10.82
CA ALA A 9 3.70 2.77 -9.42
C ALA A 9 4.73 3.44 -8.53
N LYS A 10 6.02 3.17 -8.73
CA LYS A 10 7.08 3.82 -7.96
C LYS A 10 7.10 5.31 -8.19
N ARG A 11 6.91 5.75 -9.44
CA ARG A 11 6.86 7.15 -9.76
C ARG A 11 5.70 7.85 -9.09
N ALA A 12 4.54 7.20 -9.10
CA ALA A 12 3.36 7.72 -8.42
C ALA A 12 3.60 7.88 -6.93
N LEU A 13 4.24 6.90 -6.29
CA LEU A 13 4.58 6.99 -4.87
C LEU A 13 5.56 8.12 -4.57
N ASP A 14 6.53 8.35 -5.45
CA ASP A 14 7.49 9.44 -5.26
C ASP A 14 6.80 10.81 -5.28
N GLU A 15 5.69 10.92 -6.00
CA GLU A 15 4.92 12.16 -6.06
C GLU A 15 3.96 12.32 -4.88
N ASN A 16 3.60 11.23 -4.19
CA ASN A 16 2.58 11.22 -3.14
C ASN A 16 3.09 10.54 -1.88
N LYS A 17 4.04 11.17 -1.19
CA LYS A 17 4.71 10.59 -0.03
C LYS A 17 4.22 11.06 1.32
N THR A 18 3.22 11.94 1.39
CA THR A 18 2.81 12.51 2.67
C THR A 18 1.65 11.72 3.26
N TYR A 19 1.52 11.80 4.59
CA TYR A 19 0.43 11.17 5.31
C TYR A 19 -0.94 11.62 4.77
N GLU A 20 -1.05 12.90 4.45
CA GLU A 20 -2.32 13.45 3.98
C GLU A 20 -2.70 12.97 2.58
N THR A 21 -1.72 12.46 1.84
CA THR A 21 -1.93 12.01 0.45
C THR A 21 -1.76 10.49 0.30
N TRP A 22 -1.73 9.73 1.41
CA TRP A 22 -1.54 8.29 1.30
C TRP A 22 -2.68 7.62 0.53
N GLN A 23 -3.89 8.16 0.64
CA GLN A 23 -5.02 7.62 -0.11
C GLN A 23 -4.76 7.72 -1.61
N GLN A 24 -4.24 8.85 -2.07
CA GLN A 24 -3.90 9.04 -3.47
C GLN A 24 -2.78 8.12 -3.91
N GLY A 25 -1.75 7.96 -3.07
CA GLY A 25 -0.66 7.03 -3.35
C GLY A 25 -1.15 5.60 -3.50
N PHE A 26 -2.02 5.16 -2.59
CA PHE A 26 -2.58 3.82 -2.66
C PHE A 26 -3.49 3.66 -3.87
N LEU A 27 -4.31 4.66 -4.15
CA LEU A 27 -5.16 4.64 -5.33
C LEU A 27 -4.35 4.52 -6.61
N GLN A 28 -3.21 5.21 -6.68
CA GLN A 28 -2.35 5.15 -7.85
C GLN A 28 -1.72 3.75 -8.02
N ILE A 29 -1.45 3.05 -6.93
CA ILE A 29 -1.01 1.65 -7.02
C ILE A 29 -2.12 0.80 -7.64
N PHE A 30 -3.37 0.98 -7.19
CA PHE A 30 -4.51 0.28 -7.77
C PHE A 30 -4.63 0.56 -9.27
N GLU A 31 -4.50 1.82 -9.66
CA GLU A 31 -4.60 2.22 -11.07
C GLU A 31 -3.50 1.61 -11.93
N ALA A 32 -2.27 1.60 -11.42
CA ALA A 32 -1.15 0.97 -12.13
C ALA A 32 -1.39 -0.52 -12.33
N VAL A 33 -1.91 -1.20 -11.30
CA VAL A 33 -2.25 -2.62 -11.39
C VAL A 33 -3.37 -2.83 -12.40
N GLN A 34 -4.40 -1.98 -12.36
CA GLN A 34 -5.54 -2.06 -13.26
C GLN A 34 -5.14 -1.83 -14.71
N ASP A 35 -4.23 -0.91 -14.97
CA ASP A 35 -3.72 -0.64 -16.30
C ASP A 35 -3.00 -1.84 -16.90
N ASN A 36 -2.52 -2.75 -16.05
CA ASN A 36 -1.85 -3.97 -16.47
C ASN A 36 -2.69 -5.21 -16.15
N LYS A 37 -4.01 -5.05 -16.12
CA LYS A 37 -4.95 -6.09 -15.71
C LYS A 37 -4.73 -7.45 -16.36
N PRO A 38 -4.62 -7.57 -17.69
CA PRO A 38 -4.45 -8.89 -18.30
C PRO A 38 -3.19 -9.61 -17.82
N PHE A 39 -2.09 -8.88 -17.66
CA PHE A 39 -0.84 -9.44 -17.19
C PHE A 39 -0.96 -9.87 -15.72
N ILE A 40 -1.50 -9.00 -14.88
CA ILE A 40 -1.61 -9.27 -13.43
C ILE A 40 -2.54 -10.47 -13.19
N LEU A 41 -3.68 -10.54 -13.89
CA LEU A 41 -4.60 -11.66 -13.74
C LEU A 41 -3.96 -12.96 -14.23
N ASN A 42 -3.18 -12.90 -15.30
CA ASN A 42 -2.48 -14.07 -15.81
C ASN A 42 -1.48 -14.60 -14.78
N VAL A 43 -0.68 -13.71 -14.19
CA VAL A 43 0.28 -14.09 -13.15
C VAL A 43 -0.45 -14.69 -11.94
N TYR A 44 -1.51 -14.04 -11.50
CA TYR A 44 -2.29 -14.50 -10.34
C TYR A 44 -2.85 -15.91 -10.56
N ARG A 45 -3.43 -16.15 -11.74
CA ARG A 45 -4.09 -17.42 -12.05
C ARG A 45 -3.16 -18.54 -12.47
N CYS A 46 -2.12 -18.21 -13.24
CA CYS A 46 -1.29 -19.21 -13.90
C CYS A 46 0.01 -19.51 -13.19
N VAL A 47 0.55 -18.57 -12.42
CA VAL A 47 1.81 -18.76 -11.70
C VAL A 47 1.54 -18.98 -10.23
N HIS A 48 1.24 -17.88 -9.51
CA HIS A 48 0.98 -17.97 -8.09
C HIS A 48 0.56 -16.62 -7.53
N ARG A 49 -0.38 -16.64 -6.58
CA ARG A 49 -0.74 -15.47 -5.80
C ARG A 49 0.50 -14.81 -5.19
N GLU A 50 1.45 -15.61 -4.74
CA GLU A 50 2.69 -15.12 -4.11
C GLU A 50 3.53 -14.24 -5.04
N GLN A 51 3.48 -14.47 -6.35
CA GLN A 51 4.22 -13.65 -7.29
C GLN A 51 3.65 -12.24 -7.37
N VAL A 52 2.33 -12.13 -7.35
CA VAL A 52 1.67 -10.82 -7.32
C VAL A 52 1.99 -10.11 -6.02
N GLU A 53 1.94 -10.84 -4.91
CA GLU A 53 2.29 -10.31 -3.60
C GLU A 53 3.72 -9.75 -3.58
N LYS A 54 4.66 -10.42 -4.21
CA LYS A 54 6.04 -9.95 -4.32
C LYS A 54 6.18 -8.65 -5.10
N TYR A 55 5.31 -8.41 -6.08
CA TYR A 55 5.30 -7.13 -6.79
C TYR A 55 4.76 -6.02 -5.92
N LEU A 56 3.69 -6.31 -5.16
CA LEU A 56 3.01 -5.30 -4.36
C LEU A 56 3.78 -4.93 -3.11
N GLN A 57 4.50 -5.89 -2.51
CA GLN A 57 5.16 -5.70 -1.22
C GLN A 57 6.09 -4.48 -1.19
N PRO A 58 7.05 -4.33 -2.14
CA PRO A 58 7.94 -3.16 -2.09
C PRO A 58 7.21 -1.84 -2.27
N LEU A 59 6.16 -1.82 -3.07
CA LEU A 59 5.39 -0.61 -3.33
C LEU A 59 4.64 -0.18 -2.08
N VAL A 60 3.97 -1.12 -1.44
CA VAL A 60 3.18 -0.85 -0.24
C VAL A 60 4.09 -0.51 0.93
N ASP A 61 5.19 -1.24 1.08
CA ASP A 61 6.15 -0.97 2.17
C ASP A 61 6.72 0.43 2.05
N ARG A 62 7.07 0.86 0.86
CA ARG A 62 7.60 2.20 0.63
C ARG A 62 6.57 3.26 0.98
N LEU A 63 5.33 3.08 0.52
CA LEU A 63 4.25 4.00 0.83
C LEU A 63 4.05 4.11 2.33
N LEU A 64 3.99 2.98 3.02
CA LEU A 64 3.71 2.96 4.46
C LEU A 64 4.85 3.52 5.28
N LEU A 65 6.10 3.22 4.94
CA LEU A 65 7.24 3.77 5.66
C LEU A 65 7.31 5.28 5.51
N ASP A 66 7.04 5.80 4.32
CA ASP A 66 7.03 7.24 4.09
C ASP A 66 5.91 7.90 4.93
N VAL A 67 4.73 7.29 4.94
CA VAL A 67 3.60 7.79 5.74
C VAL A 67 3.91 7.75 7.23
N ILE A 68 4.47 6.65 7.70
CA ILE A 68 4.80 6.49 9.12
C ILE A 68 5.87 7.49 9.55
N ASN A 69 6.91 7.69 8.74
CA ASN A 69 7.95 8.66 9.05
C ASN A 69 7.41 10.08 9.07
N GLU A 70 6.53 10.41 8.13
CA GLU A 70 5.89 11.72 8.08
C GLU A 70 5.02 11.94 9.33
N GLU A 71 4.22 10.95 9.70
CA GLU A 71 3.33 11.06 10.85
C GLU A 71 4.09 11.06 12.17
N ALA A 72 5.21 10.33 12.24
CA ALA A 72 6.03 10.30 13.44
C ALA A 72 6.64 11.69 13.73
N GLY A 73 7.00 12.42 12.66
CA GLY A 73 7.60 13.74 12.81
C GLY A 73 8.77 13.72 13.78
N GLU A 74 8.62 14.41 14.90
CA GLU A 74 9.65 14.49 15.92
C GLU A 74 9.50 13.46 17.05
N MET A 75 8.49 12.60 16.97
CA MET A 75 8.31 11.54 17.97
C MET A 75 9.51 10.61 17.96
N LYS A 76 9.95 10.24 19.17
CA LYS A 76 11.06 9.31 19.33
C LYS A 76 10.53 7.88 19.30
N VAL A 77 10.53 7.29 18.11
CA VAL A 77 10.10 5.90 17.90
C VAL A 77 11.27 5.18 17.24
N ARG A 78 11.57 3.98 17.73
CA ARG A 78 12.67 3.18 17.19
C ARG A 78 12.36 2.76 15.76
N ASP A 79 13.40 2.69 14.92
CA ASP A 79 13.21 2.27 13.52
C ASP A 79 12.60 0.88 13.43
N GLU A 80 13.01 -0.03 14.31
CA GLU A 80 12.44 -1.39 14.34
C GLU A 80 10.93 -1.38 14.62
N ASP A 81 10.47 -0.47 15.49
CA ASP A 81 9.06 -0.33 15.81
C ASP A 81 8.29 0.29 14.64
N LYS A 82 8.86 1.28 13.98
CA LYS A 82 8.26 1.86 12.78
C LYS A 82 8.11 0.79 11.69
N GLN A 83 9.13 -0.05 11.51
CA GLN A 83 9.08 -1.12 10.52
C GLN A 83 8.03 -2.16 10.88
N PHE A 84 7.87 -2.47 12.15
CA PHE A 84 6.85 -3.40 12.60
C PHE A 84 5.45 -2.86 12.30
N ILE A 85 5.22 -1.59 12.60
CA ILE A 85 3.93 -0.95 12.30
C ILE A 85 3.66 -0.99 10.79
N ALA A 86 4.67 -0.65 9.98
CA ALA A 86 4.54 -0.71 8.53
C ALA A 86 4.22 -2.12 8.06
N GLN A 87 4.85 -3.13 8.64
CA GLN A 87 4.61 -4.52 8.27
C GLN A 87 3.16 -4.93 8.52
N ILE A 88 2.61 -4.57 9.68
CA ILE A 88 1.22 -4.89 10.01
C ILE A 88 0.26 -4.22 9.03
N TYR A 89 0.47 -2.93 8.77
CA TYR A 89 -0.38 -2.23 7.81
C TYR A 89 -0.23 -2.78 6.40
N SER A 90 0.96 -3.24 6.02
CA SER A 90 1.17 -3.82 4.70
C SER A 90 0.30 -5.06 4.48
N TYR A 91 0.08 -5.87 5.52
CA TYR A 91 -0.81 -7.03 5.42
C TYR A 91 -2.23 -6.61 5.08
N ILE A 92 -2.69 -5.51 5.67
CA ILE A 92 -4.03 -4.99 5.39
C ILE A 92 -4.12 -4.49 3.95
N PHE A 93 -3.17 -3.66 3.55
CA PHE A 93 -3.18 -3.03 2.22
C PHE A 93 -3.03 -4.07 1.11
N ILE A 94 -2.08 -4.98 1.25
CA ILE A 94 -1.85 -6.03 0.25
C ILE A 94 -3.01 -7.00 0.22
N GLY A 95 -3.55 -7.37 1.38
CA GLY A 95 -4.71 -8.25 1.46
C GLY A 95 -5.91 -7.69 0.69
N LEU A 96 -6.19 -6.40 0.86
CA LEU A 96 -7.26 -5.75 0.12
C LEU A 96 -7.03 -5.79 -1.39
N MET A 97 -5.80 -5.53 -1.81
CA MET A 97 -5.45 -5.55 -3.24
C MET A 97 -5.57 -6.95 -3.82
N LEU A 98 -5.12 -7.97 -3.09
CA LEU A 98 -5.20 -9.35 -3.56
C LEU A 98 -6.66 -9.80 -3.67
N ASP A 99 -7.51 -9.43 -2.71
CA ASP A 99 -8.93 -9.73 -2.79
C ASP A 99 -9.58 -9.05 -3.99
N TRP A 100 -9.21 -7.81 -4.25
CA TRP A 100 -9.70 -7.06 -5.41
C TRP A 100 -9.26 -7.73 -6.73
N ILE A 101 -8.01 -8.16 -6.80
CA ILE A 101 -7.50 -8.86 -7.99
C ILE A 101 -8.23 -10.20 -8.16
N LYS A 102 -8.41 -10.94 -7.08
CA LYS A 102 -9.13 -12.21 -7.09
C LYS A 102 -10.55 -12.04 -7.60
N ASP A 103 -11.20 -10.92 -7.28
CA ASP A 103 -12.55 -10.59 -7.72
C ASP A 103 -12.58 -9.87 -9.06
N ASP A 104 -11.55 -10.06 -9.86
CA ASP A 104 -11.45 -9.57 -11.24
C ASP A 104 -11.42 -8.04 -11.35
N MET A 105 -10.95 -7.39 -10.29
CA MET A 105 -10.81 -5.93 -10.22
C MET A 105 -12.13 -5.19 -10.45
N ARG A 106 -13.24 -5.77 -9.99
CA ARG A 106 -14.58 -5.22 -10.25
C ARG A 106 -14.93 -4.01 -9.41
N GLU A 107 -14.52 -4.03 -8.14
CA GLU A 107 -14.87 -2.93 -7.23
C GLU A 107 -14.07 -1.69 -7.60
N ASP A 108 -14.70 -0.52 -7.47
CA ASP A 108 -14.03 0.76 -7.69
C ASP A 108 -12.94 0.96 -6.64
N PRO A 109 -11.67 1.08 -7.05
CA PRO A 109 -10.58 1.29 -6.09
C PRO A 109 -10.80 2.49 -5.16
N GLN A 110 -11.43 3.56 -5.65
CA GLN A 110 -11.70 4.74 -4.82
C GLN A 110 -12.56 4.37 -3.60
N GLN A 111 -13.54 3.50 -3.79
CA GLN A 111 -14.40 3.07 -2.68
C GLN A 111 -13.64 2.23 -1.67
N ILE A 112 -12.73 1.38 -2.12
CA ILE A 112 -11.89 0.58 -1.23
C ILE A 112 -11.02 1.51 -0.39
N VAL A 113 -10.37 2.46 -1.03
CA VAL A 113 -9.48 3.42 -0.35
C VAL A 113 -10.26 4.27 0.64
N ASP A 114 -11.43 4.76 0.26
CA ASP A 114 -12.25 5.60 1.13
C ASP A 114 -12.71 4.84 2.38
N ARG A 115 -13.11 3.59 2.21
CA ARG A 115 -13.54 2.77 3.35
C ARG A 115 -12.37 2.47 4.28
N LEU A 116 -11.21 2.15 3.73
CA LEU A 116 -10.03 1.92 4.52
C LEU A 116 -9.62 3.17 5.30
N ALA A 117 -9.69 4.33 4.65
CA ALA A 117 -9.37 5.59 5.29
C ALA A 117 -10.26 5.86 6.50
N LYS A 118 -11.55 5.56 6.40
CA LYS A 118 -12.48 5.71 7.52
C LYS A 118 -12.12 4.77 8.67
N LEU A 119 -11.75 3.54 8.32
CA LEU A 119 -11.45 2.51 9.33
C LEU A 119 -10.19 2.82 10.11
N ILE A 120 -9.12 3.28 9.43
CA ILE A 120 -7.82 3.46 10.07
C ILE A 120 -7.52 4.91 10.47
N LYS A 121 -8.49 5.81 10.37
CA LYS A 121 -8.27 7.21 10.70
C LYS A 121 -7.70 7.36 12.11
N GLY A 122 -6.55 8.02 12.20
CA GLY A 122 -5.88 8.26 13.48
C GLY A 122 -5.14 7.07 14.06
N SER A 123 -5.26 5.88 13.47
CA SER A 123 -4.66 4.68 14.06
C SER A 123 -3.14 4.67 13.98
N VAL A 124 -2.56 5.22 12.92
CA VAL A 124 -1.11 5.27 12.75
C VAL A 124 -0.50 6.17 13.84
N SER A 125 -1.06 7.35 14.03
CA SER A 125 -0.61 8.28 15.06
C SER A 125 -0.72 7.66 16.46
N ALA A 126 -1.84 7.00 16.74
CA ALA A 126 -2.05 6.33 18.02
C ALA A 126 -1.02 5.22 18.25
N ALA A 127 -0.75 4.42 17.22
CA ALA A 127 0.25 3.35 17.31
C ALA A 127 1.63 3.92 17.59
N LEU A 128 2.03 4.96 16.86
CA LEU A 128 3.33 5.60 17.07
C LEU A 128 3.48 6.14 18.49
N SER A 129 2.42 6.74 19.03
CA SER A 129 2.44 7.25 20.40
C SER A 129 2.68 6.14 21.42
N ARG A 130 2.14 4.95 21.18
CA ARG A 130 2.31 3.82 22.10
C ARG A 130 3.73 3.27 22.09
N PHE A 131 4.47 3.42 21.00
CA PHE A 131 5.86 2.97 20.88
C PHE A 131 6.86 4.08 21.16
N GLN A 132 6.41 5.26 21.52
CA GLN A 132 7.28 6.40 21.82
C GLN A 132 8.09 6.14 23.08
N PHE A 133 9.37 6.51 23.05
CA PHE A 133 10.26 6.33 24.22
C PHE A 133 10.91 7.63 24.67
#